data_5bbe9547ed129d7fc300f836565b2f0a
#
_entry.id   5bbe9547ed129d7fc300f836565b2f0a
#
_cell.length_a   1.000
_cell.length_b   1.000
_cell.length_c   1.000
_cell.angle_alpha   90.00
_cell.angle_beta   90.00
_cell.angle_gamma   90.00
#
_symmetry.space_group_name_H-M   'P 1'
#
loop_
_entity.id
_entity.type
_entity.pdbx_description
1 polymer ?
#
loop_
_entity_poly.entity_id
_entity_poly.type
_entity_poly.pdbx_seq_one_letter_code
_entity_poly.pdbx_strand_id
1 'polypeptide(L)'
;MHRLLRWLPALLLLPFMLQAFLPERPEPVVIPAAFRWRNSSWLDGAESQAIETNGLQRVYLKLLDIDWNSAHGAHPVSSARVPRQWRSSWGYPGNWKDKVELVPSIYITNGTFLKLSDAEVAELATKLLRKLRMECPETIHGVLLDCDWTEKTRKPFFHLTRIMNDSLEVTLTVTIRLHQYAQPAKTGIPPADRGMLMPYNVGRLTAPGTSNSIFNEATAAPYFASSDPYPLPLDIGLPAFSWGVQFRKGTFLGILREEEVDRAIDLGLVTGRTGGLLQVVNEDNDQMPALHLGDEIRVEKITPQVLKQVAGLASQAVNSDTLAVAYFETGTHNFQGYSRAVVRDGFTRFGRLRASPFFDNGPIMEEAEVKMDTMWIVPDTTMLEPVMDSTR
;
A
#
# COMPACT_ATOMS: atom_id res chain seq x y z
N MET A 1 -18.60 21.18 61.10
CA MET A 1 -18.58 20.35 59.88
C MET A 1 -19.12 21.06 58.61
N HIS A 2 -19.33 22.39 58.55
CA HIS A 2 -19.96 23.07 57.39
C HIS A 2 -19.00 23.91 56.53
N ARG A 3 -17.67 23.86 56.75
CA ARG A 3 -16.70 24.65 55.94
C ARG A 3 -15.94 23.82 54.87
N LEU A 4 -15.97 22.49 54.92
CA LEU A 4 -15.28 21.63 53.94
C LEU A 4 -16.07 21.40 52.64
N LEU A 5 -17.40 21.61 52.63
CA LEU A 5 -18.24 21.35 51.45
C LEU A 5 -18.23 22.48 50.40
N ARG A 6 -17.61 23.63 50.71
CA ARG A 6 -17.55 24.76 49.75
C ARG A 6 -16.45 24.66 48.70
N TRP A 7 -15.48 23.78 48.88
CA TRP A 7 -14.35 23.62 47.98
C TRP A 7 -14.44 22.39 47.04
N LEU A 8 -15.43 21.51 47.24
CA LEU A 8 -15.62 20.32 46.37
C LEU A 8 -15.84 20.66 44.89
N PRO A 9 -16.63 21.68 44.50
CA PRO A 9 -16.80 21.95 43.07
C PRO A 9 -15.53 22.57 42.42
N ALA A 10 -14.70 23.28 43.20
CA ALA A 10 -13.45 23.83 42.68
C ALA A 10 -12.37 22.76 42.45
N LEU A 11 -12.33 21.70 43.26
CA LEU A 11 -11.42 20.57 43.08
C LEU A 11 -11.80 19.65 41.88
N LEU A 12 -13.09 19.57 41.58
CA LEU A 12 -13.58 18.81 40.39
C LEU A 12 -13.36 19.54 39.06
N LEU A 13 -13.21 20.88 39.09
CA LEU A 13 -12.92 21.69 37.89
C LEU A 13 -11.42 21.81 37.58
N LEU A 14 -10.54 21.50 38.54
CA LEU A 14 -9.10 21.60 38.38
C LEU A 14 -8.54 20.69 37.27
N PRO A 15 -8.95 19.41 37.15
CA PRO A 15 -8.49 18.56 36.04
C PRO A 15 -9.03 19.02 34.68
N PHE A 16 -10.23 19.59 34.62
CA PHE A 16 -10.78 20.16 33.38
C PHE A 16 -10.07 21.44 32.95
N MET A 17 -9.66 22.30 33.90
CA MET A 17 -8.86 23.47 33.58
C MET A 17 -7.42 23.14 33.19
N LEU A 18 -6.83 22.08 33.76
CA LEU A 18 -5.49 21.65 33.41
C LEU A 18 -5.43 21.06 31.98
N GLN A 19 -6.50 20.41 31.54
CA GLN A 19 -6.62 19.90 30.17
C GLN A 19 -6.72 21.03 29.12
N ALA A 20 -7.31 22.19 29.48
CA ALA A 20 -7.42 23.34 28.60
C ALA A 20 -6.09 24.13 28.41
N PHE A 21 -5.05 23.83 29.21
CA PHE A 21 -3.72 24.44 29.12
C PHE A 21 -2.63 23.50 28.55
N LEU A 22 -2.96 22.27 28.18
CA LEU A 22 -2.03 21.46 27.42
C LEU A 22 -1.95 22.04 26.01
N PRO A 23 -0.74 22.39 25.52
CA PRO A 23 -0.62 22.86 24.15
C PRO A 23 -1.17 21.80 23.22
N GLU A 24 -2.09 22.19 22.33
CA GLU A 24 -2.57 21.31 21.29
C GLU A 24 -1.35 20.77 20.52
N ARG A 25 -1.30 19.44 20.37
CA ARG A 25 -0.24 18.83 19.57
C ARG A 25 -0.32 19.42 18.17
N PRO A 26 0.78 19.98 17.63
CA PRO A 26 0.73 20.55 16.29
C PRO A 26 0.28 19.50 15.28
N GLU A 27 -0.52 19.91 14.32
CA GLU A 27 -1.00 19.05 13.26
C GLU A 27 0.20 18.42 12.51
N PRO A 28 0.24 17.09 12.35
CA PRO A 28 1.35 16.41 11.66
C PRO A 28 1.57 16.91 10.24
N VAL A 29 2.83 16.90 9.80
CA VAL A 29 3.20 17.21 8.41
C VAL A 29 3.20 15.94 7.60
N VAL A 30 2.36 15.88 6.58
CA VAL A 30 2.25 14.74 5.67
C VAL A 30 3.14 14.95 4.46
N ILE A 31 3.97 13.96 4.16
CA ILE A 31 4.73 13.83 2.92
C ILE A 31 3.92 12.98 1.96
N PRO A 32 3.30 13.56 0.90
CA PRO A 32 2.58 12.80 -0.12
C PRO A 32 3.51 11.83 -0.81
N ALA A 33 3.18 10.53 -0.78
CA ALA A 33 4.05 9.49 -1.27
C ALA A 33 3.27 8.41 -2.04
N ALA A 34 4.00 7.58 -2.77
CA ALA A 34 3.44 6.36 -3.35
C ALA A 34 4.50 5.28 -3.52
N PHE A 35 4.02 4.05 -3.66
CA PHE A 35 4.82 2.92 -4.08
C PHE A 35 4.83 2.79 -5.59
N ARG A 36 5.97 2.42 -6.12
CA ARG A 36 6.11 1.89 -7.47
C ARG A 36 6.62 0.46 -7.39
N TRP A 37 5.71 -0.48 -7.59
CA TRP A 37 5.97 -1.92 -7.36
C TRP A 37 6.09 -2.72 -8.65
N ARG A 38 6.87 -2.20 -9.62
CA ARG A 38 7.08 -2.79 -10.95
C ARG A 38 8.55 -3.08 -11.23
N ASN A 39 8.81 -4.04 -12.10
CA ASN A 39 10.17 -4.44 -12.48
C ASN A 39 10.76 -3.61 -13.64
N SER A 40 9.97 -2.73 -14.27
CA SER A 40 10.45 -1.89 -15.37
C SER A 40 11.43 -0.82 -14.88
N SER A 41 12.45 -0.56 -15.69
CA SER A 41 13.50 0.42 -15.39
C SER A 41 13.16 1.86 -15.79
N TRP A 42 11.96 2.11 -16.25
CA TRP A 42 11.48 3.44 -16.65
C TRP A 42 10.08 3.66 -16.08
N LEU A 43 9.76 4.92 -15.88
CA LEU A 43 8.40 5.36 -15.60
C LEU A 43 7.70 5.59 -16.94
N ASP A 44 6.50 5.07 -17.06
CA ASP A 44 5.66 5.43 -18.19
C ASP A 44 5.06 6.85 -18.03
N GLY A 45 4.41 7.32 -19.09
CA GLY A 45 3.82 8.67 -19.07
C GLY A 45 2.73 8.85 -18.04
N ALA A 46 1.93 7.82 -17.79
CA ALA A 46 0.84 7.85 -16.81
C ALA A 46 1.37 7.84 -15.37
N GLU A 47 2.39 7.02 -15.07
CA GLU A 47 3.07 7.02 -13.77
C GLU A 47 3.72 8.39 -13.48
N SER A 48 4.41 8.97 -14.48
CA SER A 48 5.03 10.29 -14.36
C SER A 48 4.00 11.38 -14.10
N GLN A 49 2.93 11.40 -14.88
CA GLN A 49 1.82 12.33 -14.71
C GLN A 49 1.14 12.17 -13.35
N ALA A 50 0.92 10.92 -12.89
CA ALA A 50 0.33 10.66 -11.58
C ALA A 50 1.16 11.24 -10.43
N ILE A 51 2.50 11.15 -10.50
CA ILE A 51 3.40 11.73 -9.51
C ILE A 51 3.31 13.26 -9.50
N GLU A 52 3.38 13.88 -10.66
CA GLU A 52 3.35 15.34 -10.79
C GLU A 52 1.99 15.93 -10.44
N THR A 53 0.90 15.39 -11.02
CA THR A 53 -0.47 15.87 -10.81
C THR A 53 -0.90 15.77 -9.35
N ASN A 54 -0.52 14.71 -8.65
CA ASN A 54 -0.86 14.52 -7.24
C ASN A 54 0.17 15.16 -6.29
N GLY A 55 1.23 15.79 -6.79
CA GLY A 55 2.26 16.44 -5.99
C GLY A 55 3.00 15.47 -5.08
N LEU A 56 3.24 14.24 -5.55
CA LEU A 56 3.95 13.22 -4.77
C LEU A 56 5.39 13.64 -4.56
N GLN A 57 5.85 13.57 -3.33
CA GLN A 57 7.17 14.04 -2.90
C GLN A 57 8.10 12.93 -2.48
N ARG A 58 7.59 11.68 -2.37
CA ARG A 58 8.38 10.49 -2.07
C ARG A 58 7.87 9.29 -2.86
N VAL A 59 8.80 8.52 -3.41
CA VAL A 59 8.49 7.27 -4.11
C VAL A 59 9.26 6.12 -3.46
N TYR A 60 8.51 5.14 -2.97
CA TYR A 60 9.02 3.85 -2.53
C TYR A 60 9.15 2.95 -3.76
N LEU A 61 10.38 2.79 -4.24
CA LEU A 61 10.68 2.09 -5.47
C LEU A 61 11.07 0.64 -5.20
N LYS A 62 10.31 -0.32 -5.72
CA LYS A 62 10.72 -1.73 -5.70
C LYS A 62 12.08 -1.89 -6.38
N LEU A 63 13.07 -2.36 -5.63
CA LEU A 63 14.41 -2.64 -6.13
C LEU A 63 14.67 -4.13 -6.28
N LEU A 64 14.26 -4.93 -5.29
CA LEU A 64 14.51 -6.37 -5.23
C LEU A 64 13.33 -7.10 -4.60
N ASP A 65 13.07 -8.32 -5.09
CA ASP A 65 12.39 -9.38 -4.35
C ASP A 65 13.39 -10.50 -4.08
N ILE A 66 13.49 -10.92 -2.83
CA ILE A 66 14.38 -12.00 -2.38
C ILE A 66 13.52 -13.20 -1.97
N ASP A 67 13.88 -14.36 -2.48
CA ASP A 67 13.34 -15.64 -2.03
C ASP A 67 14.46 -16.64 -1.83
N TRP A 68 14.14 -17.81 -1.29
CA TRP A 68 15.09 -18.86 -1.02
C TRP A 68 14.78 -20.13 -1.81
N ASN A 69 15.81 -20.75 -2.39
CA ASN A 69 15.73 -22.12 -2.88
C ASN A 69 17.00 -22.91 -2.53
N SER A 70 16.93 -24.22 -2.62
CA SER A 70 18.05 -25.11 -2.24
C SER A 70 19.27 -25.03 -3.15
N ALA A 71 19.13 -24.53 -4.38
CA ALA A 71 20.23 -24.43 -5.35
C ALA A 71 21.06 -23.14 -5.14
N HIS A 72 20.45 -22.04 -4.71
CA HIS A 72 21.08 -20.73 -4.67
C HIS A 72 21.06 -20.07 -3.27
N GLY A 73 20.39 -20.69 -2.29
CA GLY A 73 20.11 -20.03 -1.00
C GLY A 73 19.17 -18.83 -1.17
N ALA A 74 19.36 -17.78 -0.36
CA ALA A 74 18.66 -16.52 -0.52
C ALA A 74 19.19 -15.76 -1.76
N HIS A 75 18.31 -15.51 -2.73
CA HIS A 75 18.68 -14.92 -4.01
C HIS A 75 17.57 -14.00 -4.56
N PRO A 76 17.92 -13.05 -5.45
CA PRO A 76 16.93 -12.22 -6.13
C PRO A 76 16.08 -13.06 -7.09
N VAL A 77 14.76 -13.04 -6.92
CA VAL A 77 13.78 -13.58 -7.88
C VAL A 77 13.21 -12.49 -8.79
N SER A 78 13.37 -11.23 -8.38
CA SER A 78 13.02 -10.05 -9.15
C SER A 78 13.99 -8.92 -8.83
N SER A 79 14.34 -8.12 -9.84
CA SER A 79 15.21 -6.97 -9.69
C SER A 79 14.77 -5.85 -10.64
N ALA A 80 14.56 -4.66 -10.12
CA ALA A 80 14.37 -3.45 -10.90
C ALA A 80 15.63 -2.58 -10.86
N ARG A 81 15.71 -1.61 -11.78
CA ARG A 81 16.72 -0.55 -11.76
C ARG A 81 16.07 0.77 -11.41
N VAL A 82 16.84 1.63 -10.77
CA VAL A 82 16.37 2.99 -10.50
C VAL A 82 16.16 3.72 -11.84
N PRO A 83 14.98 4.30 -12.08
CA PRO A 83 14.70 5.05 -13.31
C PRO A 83 15.64 6.25 -13.51
N ARG A 84 15.85 6.62 -14.78
CA ARG A 84 16.78 7.69 -15.14
C ARG A 84 16.41 9.06 -14.56
N GLN A 85 15.15 9.31 -14.27
CA GLN A 85 14.65 10.53 -13.64
C GLN A 85 15.37 10.86 -12.31
N TRP A 86 15.85 9.83 -11.59
CA TRP A 86 16.66 10.01 -10.37
C TRP A 86 18.16 9.89 -10.59
N ARG A 87 18.61 9.38 -11.77
CA ARG A 87 20.04 9.16 -12.05
C ARG A 87 20.72 10.29 -12.81
N SER A 88 19.97 11.08 -13.59
CA SER A 88 20.56 12.05 -14.52
C SER A 88 19.94 13.43 -14.37
N SER A 89 20.81 14.44 -14.30
CA SER A 89 20.45 15.86 -14.39
C SER A 89 20.34 16.35 -15.84
N TRP A 90 20.63 15.52 -16.85
CA TRP A 90 20.72 15.93 -18.26
C TRP A 90 19.47 15.53 -19.05
N GLY A 91 18.72 16.52 -19.48
CA GLY A 91 17.89 16.46 -20.71
C GLY A 91 16.56 15.72 -20.64
N TYR A 92 16.07 15.28 -19.48
CA TYR A 92 14.72 14.75 -19.38
C TYR A 92 13.77 15.81 -18.80
N PRO A 93 12.61 16.03 -19.42
CA PRO A 93 11.55 16.81 -18.79
C PRO A 93 11.18 16.12 -17.47
N GLY A 94 11.18 16.86 -16.38
CA GLY A 94 10.94 16.34 -15.03
C GLY A 94 12.21 15.83 -14.35
N ASN A 95 13.19 16.69 -14.08
CA ASN A 95 14.26 16.36 -13.13
C ASN A 95 13.64 16.20 -11.73
N TRP A 96 13.51 14.93 -11.27
CA TRP A 96 12.92 14.61 -9.97
C TRP A 96 13.94 14.46 -8.86
N LYS A 97 15.22 14.46 -9.19
CA LYS A 97 16.31 14.28 -8.23
C LYS A 97 16.18 15.22 -7.01
N ASP A 98 15.76 16.47 -7.26
CA ASP A 98 15.62 17.49 -6.22
C ASP A 98 14.16 17.73 -5.79
N LYS A 99 13.20 17.04 -6.41
CA LYS A 99 11.77 17.24 -6.18
C LYS A 99 11.08 16.04 -5.51
N VAL A 100 11.56 14.83 -5.82
CA VAL A 100 10.92 13.58 -5.36
C VAL A 100 11.96 12.72 -4.66
N GLU A 101 11.77 12.52 -3.38
CA GLU A 101 12.58 11.65 -2.56
C GLU A 101 12.49 10.20 -3.04
N LEU A 102 13.63 9.56 -3.25
CA LEU A 102 13.71 8.15 -3.63
C LEU A 102 13.99 7.28 -2.41
N VAL A 103 13.14 6.27 -2.19
CA VAL A 103 13.30 5.24 -1.16
C VAL A 103 13.30 3.86 -1.82
N PRO A 104 14.46 3.25 -2.08
CA PRO A 104 14.53 1.88 -2.57
C PRO A 104 13.86 0.91 -1.59
N SER A 105 13.04 0.01 -2.13
CA SER A 105 12.29 -0.98 -1.34
C SER A 105 12.73 -2.39 -1.69
N ILE A 106 12.97 -3.21 -0.67
CA ILE A 106 13.44 -4.59 -0.77
C ILE A 106 12.42 -5.48 -0.11
N TYR A 107 11.77 -6.34 -0.90
CA TYR A 107 10.89 -7.38 -0.37
C TYR A 107 11.68 -8.67 -0.11
N ILE A 108 11.46 -9.28 1.04
CA ILE A 108 12.08 -10.56 1.40
C ILE A 108 10.98 -11.49 1.91
N THR A 109 10.80 -12.64 1.24
CA THR A 109 9.79 -13.59 1.68
C THR A 109 10.05 -14.05 3.11
N ASN A 110 8.98 -14.20 3.89
CA ASN A 110 9.08 -14.74 5.24
C ASN A 110 9.73 -16.14 5.25
N GLY A 111 9.47 -16.93 4.19
CA GLY A 111 10.06 -18.27 3.98
C GLY A 111 11.59 -18.28 3.93
N THR A 112 12.20 -17.22 3.39
CA THR A 112 13.66 -17.06 3.34
C THR A 112 14.28 -17.16 4.74
N PHE A 113 13.72 -16.44 5.72
CA PHE A 113 14.23 -16.41 7.09
C PHE A 113 14.04 -17.71 7.88
N LEU A 114 13.21 -18.63 7.42
CA LEU A 114 13.10 -19.97 8.01
C LEU A 114 14.28 -20.87 7.66
N LYS A 115 15.11 -20.48 6.68
CA LYS A 115 16.18 -21.29 6.08
C LYS A 115 17.58 -20.76 6.35
N LEU A 116 17.72 -19.51 6.79
CA LEU A 116 19.01 -18.87 6.96
C LEU A 116 19.56 -19.05 8.39
N SER A 117 20.82 -19.38 8.48
CA SER A 117 21.63 -19.24 9.70
C SER A 117 21.98 -17.77 9.97
N ASP A 118 22.43 -17.47 11.19
CA ASP A 118 22.83 -16.10 11.56
C ASP A 118 23.98 -15.56 10.66
N ALA A 119 24.91 -16.43 10.22
CA ALA A 119 25.99 -16.07 9.28
C ALA A 119 25.45 -15.74 7.88
N GLU A 120 24.51 -16.53 7.37
CA GLU A 120 23.90 -16.29 6.07
C GLU A 120 23.01 -15.02 6.07
N VAL A 121 22.39 -14.70 7.20
CA VAL A 121 21.69 -13.42 7.40
C VAL A 121 22.64 -12.23 7.28
N ALA A 122 23.81 -12.29 7.92
CA ALA A 122 24.83 -11.24 7.83
C ALA A 122 25.41 -11.12 6.40
N GLU A 123 25.60 -12.24 5.72
CA GLU A 123 26.01 -12.27 4.31
C GLU A 123 24.95 -11.62 3.41
N LEU A 124 23.66 -11.95 3.61
CA LEU A 124 22.55 -11.35 2.88
C LEU A 124 22.53 -9.84 3.08
N ALA A 125 22.63 -9.35 4.32
CA ALA A 125 22.70 -7.91 4.61
C ALA A 125 23.85 -7.24 3.84
N THR A 126 25.05 -7.84 3.85
CA THR A 126 26.21 -7.33 3.09
C THR A 126 25.94 -7.23 1.57
N LYS A 127 25.30 -8.28 1.02
CA LYS A 127 24.91 -8.29 -0.41
C LYS A 127 23.88 -7.20 -0.74
N LEU A 128 22.89 -6.99 0.14
CA LEU A 128 21.88 -5.94 -0.02
C LEU A 128 22.49 -4.55 0.04
N LEU A 129 23.34 -4.27 1.02
CA LEU A 129 24.05 -3.00 1.14
C LEU A 129 24.92 -2.71 -0.09
N ARG A 130 25.64 -3.72 -0.60
CA ARG A 130 26.41 -3.60 -1.84
C ARG A 130 25.50 -3.28 -3.03
N LYS A 131 24.35 -3.97 -3.15
CA LYS A 131 23.40 -3.75 -4.24
C LYS A 131 22.82 -2.34 -4.20
N LEU A 132 22.45 -1.82 -3.03
CA LEU A 132 21.99 -0.45 -2.85
C LEU A 132 23.05 0.55 -3.34
N ARG A 133 24.32 0.41 -2.92
CA ARG A 133 25.42 1.30 -3.36
C ARG A 133 25.66 1.26 -4.88
N MET A 134 25.47 0.11 -5.52
CA MET A 134 25.69 -0.03 -6.97
C MET A 134 24.55 0.47 -7.82
N GLU A 135 23.32 0.31 -7.38
CA GLU A 135 22.13 0.56 -8.20
C GLU A 135 21.47 1.91 -7.92
N CYS A 136 21.65 2.44 -6.72
CA CYS A 136 21.01 3.69 -6.33
C CYS A 136 21.93 4.89 -6.60
N PRO A 137 21.35 6.08 -6.87
CA PRO A 137 22.11 7.33 -6.90
C PRO A 137 22.70 7.62 -5.50
N GLU A 138 23.68 8.52 -5.43
CA GLU A 138 24.31 8.93 -4.17
C GLU A 138 23.30 9.49 -3.16
N THR A 139 22.22 10.12 -3.65
CA THR A 139 21.17 10.71 -2.83
C THR A 139 19.91 9.84 -2.83
N ILE A 140 19.83 8.88 -1.92
CA ILE A 140 18.58 8.22 -1.51
C ILE A 140 18.12 8.82 -0.17
N HIS A 141 16.81 8.80 0.09
CA HIS A 141 16.24 9.46 1.26
C HIS A 141 15.81 8.46 2.35
N GLY A 142 16.07 7.19 2.12
CA GLY A 142 15.78 6.09 3.03
C GLY A 142 15.88 4.76 2.30
N VAL A 143 15.66 3.68 3.05
CA VAL A 143 15.51 2.32 2.53
C VAL A 143 14.29 1.70 3.21
N LEU A 144 13.47 0.95 2.46
CA LEU A 144 12.36 0.21 3.03
C LEU A 144 12.62 -1.29 2.92
N LEU A 145 12.50 -2.01 4.03
CA LEU A 145 12.46 -3.47 4.07
C LEU A 145 11.02 -3.93 4.23
N ASP A 146 10.56 -4.75 3.30
CA ASP A 146 9.24 -5.36 3.34
C ASP A 146 9.35 -6.86 3.62
N CYS A 147 8.79 -7.29 4.75
CA CYS A 147 8.73 -8.69 5.13
C CYS A 147 7.55 -8.94 6.07
N ASP A 148 6.74 -9.94 5.77
CA ASP A 148 5.66 -10.40 6.65
C ASP A 148 6.22 -11.36 7.72
N TRP A 149 7.10 -10.89 8.60
CA TRP A 149 7.72 -11.74 9.61
C TRP A 149 6.70 -12.30 10.61
N THR A 150 7.00 -13.47 11.13
CA THR A 150 6.24 -14.16 12.16
C THR A 150 7.09 -14.35 13.41
N GLU A 151 6.52 -14.89 14.48
CA GLU A 151 7.31 -15.25 15.70
C GLU A 151 8.53 -16.13 15.37
N LYS A 152 8.40 -17.04 14.39
CA LYS A 152 9.47 -17.96 13.99
C LYS A 152 10.59 -17.27 13.23
N THR A 153 10.29 -16.24 12.46
CA THR A 153 11.26 -15.54 11.60
C THR A 153 11.68 -14.18 12.16
N ARG A 154 11.09 -13.76 13.27
CA ARG A 154 11.41 -12.49 13.94
C ARG A 154 12.90 -12.34 14.24
N LYS A 155 13.53 -13.35 14.85
CA LYS A 155 14.94 -13.26 15.24
C LYS A 155 15.87 -13.04 14.05
N PRO A 156 15.86 -13.86 12.98
CA PRO A 156 16.72 -13.66 11.83
C PRO A 156 16.36 -12.39 11.04
N PHE A 157 15.09 -12.03 10.90
CA PHE A 157 14.68 -10.78 10.25
C PHE A 157 15.19 -9.56 11.03
N PHE A 158 15.03 -9.54 12.36
CA PHE A 158 15.52 -8.43 13.19
C PHE A 158 17.08 -8.36 13.24
N HIS A 159 17.75 -9.49 13.08
CA HIS A 159 19.21 -9.51 12.91
C HIS A 159 19.61 -8.80 11.61
N LEU A 160 18.97 -9.16 10.48
CA LEU A 160 19.19 -8.46 9.20
C LEU A 160 18.89 -6.96 9.33
N THR A 161 17.73 -6.61 9.89
CA THR A 161 17.30 -5.22 10.07
C THR A 161 18.32 -4.42 10.87
N ARG A 162 18.85 -4.97 11.96
CA ARG A 162 19.87 -4.30 12.78
C ARG A 162 21.15 -4.05 11.99
N ILE A 163 21.69 -5.06 11.28
CA ILE A 163 22.90 -4.89 10.46
C ILE A 163 22.67 -3.81 9.39
N MET A 164 21.49 -3.81 8.75
CA MET A 164 21.15 -2.79 7.76
C MET A 164 21.07 -1.41 8.40
N ASN A 165 20.36 -1.27 9.53
CA ASN A 165 20.21 0.01 10.23
C ASN A 165 21.54 0.59 10.70
N ASP A 166 22.40 -0.24 11.28
CA ASP A 166 23.74 0.16 11.77
C ASP A 166 24.68 0.56 10.61
N SER A 167 24.41 0.14 9.37
CA SER A 167 25.27 0.35 8.20
C SER A 167 24.79 1.43 7.24
N LEU A 168 23.54 1.86 7.36
CA LEU A 168 22.94 2.89 6.51
C LEU A 168 23.07 4.27 7.18
N GLU A 169 23.38 5.28 6.39
CA GLU A 169 23.40 6.69 6.82
C GLU A 169 22.04 7.40 6.56
N VAL A 170 21.04 6.63 6.13
CA VAL A 170 19.69 7.10 5.80
C VAL A 170 18.65 6.29 6.57
N THR A 171 17.46 6.86 6.74
CA THR A 171 16.35 6.23 7.48
C THR A 171 16.02 4.83 6.96
N LEU A 172 16.03 3.85 7.85
CA LEU A 172 15.52 2.51 7.59
C LEU A 172 14.07 2.40 8.04
N THR A 173 13.18 2.10 7.11
CA THR A 173 11.76 1.84 7.35
C THR A 173 11.46 0.35 7.18
N VAL A 174 10.61 -0.22 8.03
CA VAL A 174 10.15 -1.62 7.94
C VAL A 174 8.64 -1.65 7.83
N THR A 175 8.08 -2.47 6.94
CA THR A 175 6.62 -2.64 6.84
C THR A 175 6.06 -3.29 8.09
N ILE A 176 4.89 -2.82 8.55
CA ILE A 176 4.19 -3.29 9.73
C ILE A 176 2.78 -3.71 9.31
N ARG A 177 2.43 -4.98 9.47
CA ARG A 177 1.06 -5.47 9.24
C ARG A 177 0.17 -5.18 10.44
N LEU A 178 -1.16 -5.11 10.26
CA LEU A 178 -2.10 -4.79 11.34
C LEU A 178 -1.97 -5.70 12.56
N HIS A 179 -1.75 -7.00 12.37
CA HIS A 179 -1.55 -7.91 13.51
C HIS A 179 -0.25 -7.66 14.29
N GLN A 180 0.79 -7.15 13.60
CA GLN A 180 2.05 -6.74 14.22
C GLN A 180 1.88 -5.41 14.96
N TYR A 181 1.15 -4.47 14.36
CA TYR A 181 0.79 -3.20 14.98
C TYR A 181 0.00 -3.38 16.28
N ALA A 182 -1.03 -4.22 16.26
CA ALA A 182 -1.91 -4.43 17.41
C ALA A 182 -1.27 -5.27 18.54
N GLN A 183 -0.23 -6.04 18.25
CA GLN A 183 0.38 -6.96 19.23
C GLN A 183 1.91 -6.86 19.25
N PRO A 184 2.49 -5.65 19.47
CA PRO A 184 3.95 -5.46 19.44
C PRO A 184 4.69 -6.27 20.51
N ALA A 185 4.08 -6.52 21.65
CA ALA A 185 4.66 -7.38 22.69
C ALA A 185 4.89 -8.82 22.22
N LYS A 186 3.99 -9.34 21.37
CA LYS A 186 4.07 -10.70 20.83
C LYS A 186 4.94 -10.78 19.58
N THR A 187 4.71 -9.88 18.64
CA THR A 187 5.38 -9.90 17.32
C THR A 187 6.78 -9.30 17.35
N GLY A 188 7.09 -8.52 18.37
CA GLY A 188 8.30 -7.74 18.50
C GLY A 188 8.26 -6.42 17.72
N ILE A 189 9.22 -5.56 18.02
CA ILE A 189 9.43 -4.27 17.37
C ILE A 189 10.73 -4.38 16.58
N PRO A 190 10.71 -4.19 15.25
CA PRO A 190 11.94 -4.28 14.46
C PRO A 190 12.92 -3.16 14.84
N PRO A 191 14.24 -3.44 14.87
CA PRO A 191 15.26 -2.44 15.15
C PRO A 191 15.50 -1.56 13.90
N ALA A 192 14.53 -0.69 13.60
CA ALA A 192 14.50 0.25 12.50
C ALA A 192 14.14 1.64 13.01
N ASP A 193 14.33 2.67 12.19
CA ASP A 193 14.01 4.05 12.57
C ASP A 193 12.51 4.33 12.50
N ARG A 194 11.81 3.69 11.55
CA ARG A 194 10.39 3.91 11.29
C ARG A 194 9.67 2.62 10.91
N GLY A 195 8.36 2.59 11.12
CA GLY A 195 7.45 1.59 10.57
C GLY A 195 6.60 2.15 9.43
N MET A 196 6.33 1.37 8.39
CA MET A 196 5.31 1.64 7.38
C MET A 196 4.09 0.77 7.68
N LEU A 197 3.07 1.33 8.32
CA LEU A 197 1.85 0.59 8.63
C LEU A 197 1.07 0.30 7.33
N MET A 198 0.78 -0.97 7.10
CA MET A 198 -0.01 -1.48 5.98
C MET A 198 -1.40 -1.91 6.48
N PRO A 199 -2.42 -1.00 6.51
CA PRO A 199 -3.73 -1.28 7.08
C PRO A 199 -4.67 -2.02 6.13
N TYR A 200 -4.15 -2.92 5.32
CA TYR A 200 -4.88 -3.68 4.31
C TYR A 200 -4.43 -5.14 4.24
N ASN A 201 -5.05 -5.95 3.36
CA ASN A 201 -4.91 -7.41 3.29
C ASN A 201 -5.34 -8.07 4.62
N VAL A 202 -6.50 -7.66 5.12
CA VAL A 202 -7.04 -8.08 6.42
C VAL A 202 -8.05 -9.23 6.31
N GLY A 203 -8.63 -9.43 5.14
CA GLY A 203 -9.65 -10.44 4.89
C GLY A 203 -9.07 -11.82 4.58
N ARG A 204 -9.95 -12.83 4.62
CA ARG A 204 -9.59 -14.22 4.28
C ARG A 204 -9.60 -14.41 2.76
N LEU A 205 -8.47 -14.20 2.13
CA LEU A 205 -8.28 -14.30 0.66
C LEU A 205 -8.84 -15.61 0.08
N THR A 206 -8.54 -16.72 0.73
CA THR A 206 -8.88 -18.08 0.27
C THR A 206 -10.34 -18.49 0.55
N ALA A 207 -11.12 -17.68 1.28
CA ALA A 207 -12.51 -17.99 1.60
C ALA A 207 -13.45 -17.42 0.51
N PRO A 208 -14.24 -18.25 -0.20
CA PRO A 208 -15.12 -17.78 -1.28
C PRO A 208 -16.15 -16.73 -0.83
N GLY A 209 -16.64 -16.82 0.40
CA GLY A 209 -17.64 -15.91 0.99
C GLY A 209 -17.10 -14.56 1.47
N THR A 210 -15.79 -14.27 1.32
CA THR A 210 -15.23 -12.95 1.64
C THR A 210 -15.68 -11.94 0.59
N SER A 211 -16.21 -10.80 1.00
CA SER A 211 -16.63 -9.74 0.05
C SER A 211 -15.45 -8.97 -0.53
N ASN A 212 -14.49 -8.63 0.30
CA ASN A 212 -13.26 -7.94 -0.06
C ASN A 212 -12.15 -8.33 0.93
N SER A 213 -11.10 -9.00 0.46
CA SER A 213 -9.98 -9.42 1.31
C SER A 213 -8.89 -8.34 1.42
N ILE A 214 -8.90 -7.33 0.53
CA ILE A 214 -7.97 -6.21 0.63
C ILE A 214 -8.33 -5.40 1.87
N PHE A 215 -9.61 -5.01 2.03
CA PHE A 215 -10.04 -4.27 3.19
C PHE A 215 -11.52 -4.51 3.53
N ASN A 216 -11.77 -4.66 4.82
CA ASN A 216 -13.09 -4.68 5.42
C ASN A 216 -12.99 -3.96 6.77
N GLU A 217 -13.76 -2.90 6.96
CA GLU A 217 -13.70 -2.04 8.14
C GLU A 217 -13.97 -2.81 9.44
N ALA A 218 -15.00 -3.66 9.45
CA ALA A 218 -15.36 -4.46 10.64
C ALA A 218 -14.24 -5.44 11.02
N THR A 219 -13.46 -5.93 10.05
CA THR A 219 -12.30 -6.79 10.30
C THR A 219 -11.08 -5.99 10.75
N ALA A 220 -10.89 -4.78 10.21
CA ALA A 220 -9.72 -3.94 10.49
C ALA A 220 -9.83 -3.17 11.82
N ALA A 221 -11.02 -2.64 12.16
CA ALA A 221 -11.23 -1.78 13.32
C ALA A 221 -10.71 -2.35 14.66
N PRO A 222 -10.87 -3.65 14.97
CA PRO A 222 -10.34 -4.21 16.23
C PRO A 222 -8.82 -4.06 16.41
N TYR A 223 -8.05 -3.96 15.32
CA TYR A 223 -6.59 -3.77 15.40
C TYR A 223 -6.18 -2.37 15.87
N PHE A 224 -7.08 -1.38 15.76
CA PHE A 224 -6.86 0.00 16.20
C PHE A 224 -7.46 0.29 17.59
N ALA A 225 -7.99 -0.73 18.28
CA ALA A 225 -8.62 -0.56 19.60
C ALA A 225 -7.63 -0.24 20.74
N SER A 226 -6.32 -0.41 20.55
CA SER A 226 -5.31 -0.05 21.54
C SER A 226 -5.17 1.46 21.63
N SER A 227 -5.08 1.99 22.85
CA SER A 227 -4.76 3.40 23.11
C SER A 227 -3.26 3.69 23.12
N ASP A 228 -2.44 2.64 23.22
CA ASP A 228 -0.99 2.81 23.28
C ASP A 228 -0.41 3.02 21.87
N PRO A 229 0.38 4.07 21.67
CA PRO A 229 1.03 4.31 20.38
C PRO A 229 2.03 3.18 20.06
N TYR A 230 2.16 2.85 18.77
CA TYR A 230 3.21 1.93 18.34
C TYR A 230 4.60 2.50 18.68
N PRO A 231 5.57 1.69 19.16
CA PRO A 231 6.83 2.20 19.66
C PRO A 231 7.76 2.87 18.62
N LEU A 232 7.57 2.59 17.33
CA LEU A 232 8.26 3.32 16.26
C LEU A 232 7.38 4.42 15.70
N PRO A 233 7.96 5.55 15.24
CA PRO A 233 7.25 6.50 14.38
C PRO A 233 6.69 5.80 13.15
N LEU A 234 5.42 6.05 12.80
CA LEU A 234 4.77 5.37 11.70
C LEU A 234 4.60 6.28 10.48
N ASP A 235 4.93 5.73 9.31
CA ASP A 235 4.42 6.11 8.01
C ASP A 235 3.20 5.22 7.69
N ILE A 236 2.34 5.62 6.75
CA ILE A 236 1.10 4.90 6.43
C ILE A 236 1.06 4.51 4.95
N GLY A 237 0.81 3.23 4.68
CA GLY A 237 0.50 2.73 3.34
C GLY A 237 -1.01 2.69 3.10
N LEU A 238 -1.50 3.31 2.02
CA LEU A 238 -2.90 3.27 1.63
C LEU A 238 -3.06 2.35 0.40
N PRO A 239 -4.00 1.40 0.39
CA PRO A 239 -4.23 0.55 -0.77
C PRO A 239 -4.88 1.36 -1.90
N ALA A 240 -4.41 1.18 -3.12
CA ALA A 240 -4.95 1.80 -4.32
C ALA A 240 -4.91 0.83 -5.50
N PHE A 241 -5.18 -0.45 -5.25
CA PHE A 241 -5.13 -1.51 -6.24
C PHE A 241 -6.43 -2.33 -6.24
N SER A 242 -6.59 -3.12 -7.28
CA SER A 242 -7.63 -4.13 -7.40
C SER A 242 -7.01 -5.45 -7.84
N TRP A 243 -7.72 -6.54 -7.65
CA TRP A 243 -7.35 -7.87 -8.12
C TRP A 243 -8.57 -8.77 -8.32
N GLY A 244 -8.37 -9.87 -9.03
CA GLY A 244 -9.32 -10.97 -9.10
C GLY A 244 -8.85 -12.13 -8.23
N VAL A 245 -9.72 -12.69 -7.42
CA VAL A 245 -9.44 -13.92 -6.66
C VAL A 245 -10.13 -15.07 -7.36
N GLN A 246 -9.34 -15.98 -7.94
CA GLN A 246 -9.85 -17.10 -8.74
C GLN A 246 -10.20 -18.30 -7.87
N PHE A 247 -11.37 -18.85 -8.11
CA PHE A 247 -11.86 -20.09 -7.50
C PHE A 247 -12.33 -21.08 -8.55
N ARG A 248 -12.11 -22.36 -8.29
CA ARG A 248 -12.69 -23.47 -9.06
C ARG A 248 -13.46 -24.38 -8.10
N LYS A 249 -14.77 -24.47 -8.28
CA LYS A 249 -15.66 -25.25 -7.38
C LYS A 249 -15.42 -24.92 -5.90
N GLY A 250 -15.29 -23.64 -5.58
CA GLY A 250 -15.05 -23.14 -4.21
C GLY A 250 -13.61 -23.29 -3.69
N THR A 251 -12.69 -23.89 -4.47
CA THR A 251 -11.27 -24.00 -4.09
C THR A 251 -10.50 -22.81 -4.63
N PHE A 252 -9.75 -22.12 -3.77
CA PHE A 252 -8.85 -21.03 -4.16
C PHE A 252 -7.75 -21.54 -5.08
N LEU A 253 -7.53 -20.86 -6.21
CA LEU A 253 -6.48 -21.17 -7.17
C LEU A 253 -5.35 -20.14 -7.16
N GLY A 254 -5.68 -18.86 -7.05
CA GLY A 254 -4.68 -17.79 -7.13
C GLY A 254 -5.30 -16.40 -7.19
N ILE A 255 -4.41 -15.43 -7.39
CA ILE A 255 -4.76 -14.02 -7.60
C ILE A 255 -4.47 -13.70 -9.07
N LEU A 256 -5.43 -13.06 -9.73
CA LEU A 256 -5.27 -12.40 -11.01
C LEU A 256 -4.99 -10.92 -10.76
N ARG A 257 -3.95 -10.38 -11.38
CA ARG A 257 -3.70 -8.94 -11.34
C ARG A 257 -4.81 -8.18 -12.06
N GLU A 258 -4.93 -6.90 -11.80
CA GLU A 258 -5.93 -6.05 -12.42
C GLU A 258 -5.93 -6.17 -13.95
N GLU A 259 -4.75 -6.12 -14.56
CA GLU A 259 -4.59 -6.23 -16.01
C GLU A 259 -5.00 -7.61 -16.56
N GLU A 260 -4.90 -8.66 -15.74
CA GLU A 260 -5.34 -10.01 -16.12
C GLU A 260 -6.86 -10.15 -16.07
N VAL A 261 -7.50 -9.47 -15.09
CA VAL A 261 -8.98 -9.40 -15.02
C VAL A 261 -9.53 -8.60 -16.19
N ASP A 262 -8.95 -7.43 -16.48
CA ASP A 262 -9.35 -6.59 -17.61
C ASP A 262 -9.20 -7.36 -18.93
N ARG A 263 -8.08 -8.05 -19.11
CA ARG A 263 -7.86 -8.89 -20.30
C ARG A 263 -8.90 -10.01 -20.46
N ALA A 264 -9.30 -10.66 -19.36
CA ALA A 264 -10.34 -11.68 -19.41
C ALA A 264 -11.71 -11.09 -19.84
N ILE A 265 -11.99 -9.86 -19.43
CA ILE A 265 -13.18 -9.11 -19.84
C ILE A 265 -13.10 -8.75 -21.33
N ASP A 266 -12.00 -8.15 -21.77
CA ASP A 266 -11.79 -7.70 -23.17
C ASP A 266 -11.85 -8.85 -24.16
N LEU A 267 -11.37 -10.02 -23.77
CA LEU A 267 -11.44 -11.25 -24.58
C LEU A 267 -12.82 -11.94 -24.55
N GLY A 268 -13.77 -11.41 -23.76
CA GLY A 268 -15.10 -12.03 -23.62
C GLY A 268 -15.07 -13.40 -22.94
N LEU A 269 -14.06 -13.69 -22.13
CA LEU A 269 -13.92 -14.96 -21.44
C LEU A 269 -14.80 -15.07 -20.20
N VAL A 270 -15.23 -13.93 -19.65
CA VAL A 270 -16.00 -13.84 -18.41
C VAL A 270 -17.30 -13.11 -18.58
N THR A 271 -18.30 -13.45 -17.76
CA THR A 271 -19.56 -12.73 -17.63
C THR A 271 -19.77 -12.29 -16.19
N GLY A 272 -20.41 -11.11 -15.99
CA GLY A 272 -20.68 -10.58 -14.68
C GLY A 272 -21.81 -11.32 -13.96
N ARG A 273 -21.64 -11.52 -12.63
CA ARG A 273 -22.67 -11.92 -11.69
C ARG A 273 -22.82 -10.84 -10.62
N THR A 274 -23.87 -10.93 -9.83
CA THR A 274 -24.11 -9.97 -8.74
C THR A 274 -22.94 -9.92 -7.76
N GLY A 275 -22.60 -8.72 -7.25
CA GLY A 275 -21.62 -8.54 -6.16
C GLY A 275 -20.15 -8.58 -6.57
N GLY A 276 -19.83 -8.26 -7.83
CA GLY A 276 -18.42 -8.23 -8.28
C GLY A 276 -17.83 -9.61 -8.58
N LEU A 277 -18.69 -10.63 -8.68
CA LEU A 277 -18.29 -11.96 -9.10
C LEU A 277 -18.37 -12.07 -10.62
N LEU A 278 -17.30 -12.53 -11.26
CA LEU A 278 -17.27 -12.91 -12.67
C LEU A 278 -17.25 -14.44 -12.75
N GLN A 279 -17.87 -14.96 -13.82
CA GLN A 279 -17.78 -16.39 -14.16
C GLN A 279 -17.11 -16.55 -15.51
N VAL A 280 -16.19 -17.49 -15.62
CA VAL A 280 -15.58 -17.88 -16.88
C VAL A 280 -16.59 -18.67 -17.71
N VAL A 281 -16.94 -18.14 -18.90
CA VAL A 281 -17.93 -18.69 -19.82
C VAL A 281 -17.31 -19.13 -21.14
N ASN A 282 -16.08 -18.70 -21.43
CA ASN A 282 -15.28 -19.12 -22.58
C ASN A 282 -13.83 -19.39 -22.13
N GLU A 283 -13.09 -20.14 -22.91
CA GLU A 283 -11.67 -20.42 -22.68
C GLU A 283 -10.82 -19.92 -23.85
N ASP A 284 -9.64 -19.39 -23.54
CA ASP A 284 -8.58 -19.07 -24.49
C ASP A 284 -7.26 -19.57 -23.89
N ASN A 285 -6.91 -20.81 -24.24
CA ASN A 285 -5.74 -21.50 -23.70
C ASN A 285 -4.41 -20.89 -24.16
N ASP A 286 -4.40 -20.11 -25.26
CA ASP A 286 -3.20 -19.44 -25.74
C ASP A 286 -2.91 -18.16 -24.97
N GLN A 287 -3.95 -17.39 -24.66
CA GLN A 287 -3.81 -16.09 -24.01
C GLN A 287 -3.98 -16.13 -22.49
N MET A 288 -4.88 -16.99 -21.98
CA MET A 288 -5.19 -17.12 -20.54
C MET A 288 -5.34 -18.59 -20.12
N PRO A 289 -4.28 -19.40 -20.19
CA PRO A 289 -4.34 -20.84 -19.96
C PRO A 289 -4.74 -21.24 -18.53
N ALA A 290 -4.68 -20.31 -17.58
CA ALA A 290 -5.07 -20.56 -16.19
C ALA A 290 -6.59 -20.48 -15.95
N LEU A 291 -7.36 -19.88 -16.89
CA LEU A 291 -8.81 -19.74 -16.78
C LEU A 291 -9.51 -20.92 -17.45
N HIS A 292 -10.39 -21.58 -16.70
CA HIS A 292 -11.19 -22.69 -17.21
C HIS A 292 -12.69 -22.43 -17.04
N LEU A 293 -13.47 -23.00 -17.93
CA LEU A 293 -14.93 -22.88 -17.94
C LEU A 293 -15.54 -23.20 -16.57
N GLY A 294 -16.34 -22.30 -16.06
CA GLY A 294 -16.98 -22.40 -14.76
C GLY A 294 -16.15 -21.90 -13.58
N ASP A 295 -14.91 -21.46 -13.79
CA ASP A 295 -14.17 -20.75 -12.74
C ASP A 295 -14.90 -19.48 -12.35
N GLU A 296 -14.76 -19.11 -11.08
CA GLU A 296 -15.30 -17.89 -10.51
C GLU A 296 -14.16 -16.94 -10.14
N ILE A 297 -14.29 -15.67 -10.51
CA ILE A 297 -13.32 -14.63 -10.19
C ILE A 297 -14.03 -13.58 -9.34
N ARG A 298 -13.68 -13.49 -8.06
CA ARG A 298 -14.13 -12.42 -7.19
C ARG A 298 -13.26 -11.19 -7.41
N VAL A 299 -13.82 -10.15 -8.00
CA VAL A 299 -13.12 -8.89 -8.24
C VAL A 299 -13.20 -8.03 -6.99
N GLU A 300 -12.06 -7.70 -6.43
CA GLU A 300 -11.92 -6.86 -5.24
C GLU A 300 -11.25 -5.55 -5.60
N LYS A 301 -11.86 -4.44 -5.18
CA LYS A 301 -11.40 -3.07 -5.51
C LYS A 301 -11.37 -2.20 -4.27
N ILE A 302 -10.47 -1.24 -4.26
CA ILE A 302 -10.49 -0.13 -3.31
C ILE A 302 -11.19 1.05 -3.98
N THR A 303 -12.47 1.20 -3.70
CA THR A 303 -13.24 2.36 -4.16
C THR A 303 -12.88 3.60 -3.33
N PRO A 304 -13.20 4.85 -3.79
CA PRO A 304 -13.00 6.05 -2.97
C PRO A 304 -13.65 5.97 -1.58
N GLN A 305 -14.82 5.30 -1.47
CA GLN A 305 -15.48 5.09 -0.19
C GLN A 305 -14.68 4.15 0.72
N VAL A 306 -14.18 3.04 0.21
CA VAL A 306 -13.33 2.09 0.97
C VAL A 306 -12.03 2.76 1.36
N LEU A 307 -11.39 3.52 0.44
CA LEU A 307 -10.19 4.29 0.74
C LEU A 307 -10.39 5.26 1.91
N LYS A 308 -11.53 5.96 1.94
CA LYS A 308 -11.90 6.85 3.04
C LYS A 308 -12.02 6.13 4.38
N GLN A 309 -12.55 4.91 4.39
CA GLN A 309 -12.63 4.06 5.59
C GLN A 309 -11.23 3.63 6.06
N VAL A 310 -10.38 3.15 5.13
CA VAL A 310 -8.98 2.79 5.44
C VAL A 310 -8.24 3.96 6.07
N ALA A 311 -8.27 5.13 5.41
CA ALA A 311 -7.59 6.33 5.89
C ALA A 311 -8.14 6.80 7.25
N GLY A 312 -9.46 6.72 7.46
CA GLY A 312 -10.11 7.07 8.72
C GLY A 312 -9.67 6.19 9.90
N LEU A 313 -9.53 4.87 9.69
CA LEU A 313 -8.99 3.98 10.72
C LEU A 313 -7.49 4.20 10.92
N ALA A 314 -6.72 4.27 9.83
CA ALA A 314 -5.26 4.38 9.91
C ALA A 314 -4.79 5.72 10.52
N SER A 315 -5.59 6.80 10.43
CA SER A 315 -5.26 8.07 11.07
C SER A 315 -5.17 7.98 12.59
N GLN A 316 -5.81 7.00 13.22
CA GLN A 316 -5.71 6.74 14.66
C GLN A 316 -4.31 6.24 15.08
N ALA A 317 -3.52 5.72 14.13
CA ALA A 317 -2.16 5.23 14.39
C ALA A 317 -1.08 6.32 14.30
N VAL A 318 -1.43 7.56 13.94
CA VAL A 318 -0.46 8.65 13.80
C VAL A 318 0.17 8.99 15.15
N ASN A 319 1.51 8.83 15.21
CA ASN A 319 2.28 8.99 16.45
C ASN A 319 3.55 9.83 16.27
N SER A 320 3.70 10.53 15.15
CA SER A 320 4.86 11.38 14.83
C SER A 320 4.44 12.72 14.23
N ASP A 321 5.28 13.74 14.38
CA ASP A 321 5.02 15.10 13.87
C ASP A 321 5.22 15.22 12.34
N THR A 322 5.87 14.22 11.73
CA THR A 322 6.05 14.11 10.29
C THR A 322 5.94 12.66 9.87
N LEU A 323 5.14 12.39 8.84
CA LEU A 323 4.95 11.04 8.31
C LEU A 323 4.80 11.06 6.79
N ALA A 324 5.23 9.99 6.12
CA ALA A 324 4.84 9.72 4.76
C ALA A 324 3.50 8.99 4.74
N VAL A 325 2.61 9.41 3.84
CA VAL A 325 1.41 8.65 3.48
C VAL A 325 1.57 8.20 2.05
N ALA A 326 1.61 6.90 1.81
CA ALA A 326 2.02 6.33 0.53
C ALA A 326 0.94 5.44 -0.07
N TYR A 327 0.47 5.77 -1.26
CA TYR A 327 -0.44 4.91 -2.01
C TYR A 327 0.28 3.69 -2.59
N PHE A 328 -0.27 2.51 -2.40
CA PHE A 328 0.18 1.26 -3.03
C PHE A 328 -0.83 0.86 -4.11
N GLU A 329 -0.54 1.00 -5.40
CA GLU A 329 0.62 1.59 -6.06
C GLU A 329 0.21 2.53 -7.20
N THR A 330 1.15 3.35 -7.73
CA THR A 330 0.89 4.33 -8.79
C THR A 330 0.55 3.73 -10.15
N GLY A 331 0.99 2.52 -10.42
CA GLY A 331 0.89 1.87 -11.72
C GLY A 331 -0.45 1.16 -11.97
N THR A 332 -1.36 1.12 -11.01
CA THR A 332 -2.67 0.46 -11.16
C THR A 332 -3.68 1.35 -11.85
N HIS A 333 -4.58 0.74 -12.65
CA HIS A 333 -5.73 1.46 -13.21
C HIS A 333 -6.61 2.03 -12.10
N ASN A 334 -6.71 1.33 -10.97
CA ASN A 334 -7.47 1.77 -9.81
C ASN A 334 -6.96 3.12 -9.25
N PHE A 335 -5.63 3.28 -9.08
CA PHE A 335 -5.06 4.55 -8.64
C PHE A 335 -5.20 5.65 -9.72
N GLN A 336 -4.92 5.31 -10.97
CA GLN A 336 -5.03 6.25 -12.10
C GLN A 336 -6.47 6.71 -12.32
N GLY A 337 -7.46 5.91 -11.95
CA GLY A 337 -8.89 6.23 -11.99
C GLY A 337 -9.36 7.16 -10.87
N TYR A 338 -8.54 7.43 -9.84
CA TYR A 338 -8.92 8.37 -8.79
C TYR A 338 -8.79 9.81 -9.27
N SER A 339 -9.77 10.64 -8.96
CA SER A 339 -9.62 12.08 -9.11
C SER A 339 -8.57 12.62 -8.14
N ARG A 340 -7.93 13.73 -8.49
CA ARG A 340 -6.99 14.44 -7.61
C ARG A 340 -7.59 14.74 -6.23
N ALA A 341 -8.89 15.07 -6.17
CA ALA A 341 -9.59 15.33 -4.92
C ALA A 341 -9.62 14.10 -4.02
N VAL A 342 -9.86 12.91 -4.56
CA VAL A 342 -9.85 11.62 -3.83
C VAL A 342 -8.45 11.34 -3.28
N VAL A 343 -7.42 11.48 -4.11
CA VAL A 343 -6.03 11.25 -3.67
C VAL A 343 -5.64 12.25 -2.58
N ARG A 344 -5.98 13.52 -2.73
CA ARG A 344 -5.71 14.56 -1.75
C ARG A 344 -6.45 14.33 -0.43
N ASP A 345 -7.73 13.94 -0.45
CA ASP A 345 -8.50 13.61 0.75
C ASP A 345 -7.82 12.51 1.56
N GLY A 346 -7.29 11.48 0.90
CA GLY A 346 -6.53 10.43 1.56
C GLY A 346 -5.31 10.95 2.32
N PHE A 347 -4.57 11.90 1.78
CA PHE A 347 -3.43 12.50 2.48
C PHE A 347 -3.84 13.42 3.63
N THR A 348 -4.81 14.32 3.40
CA THR A 348 -5.19 15.36 4.39
C THR A 348 -5.86 14.81 5.64
N ARG A 349 -6.24 13.53 5.65
CA ARG A 349 -6.76 12.86 6.86
C ARG A 349 -5.70 12.61 7.92
N PHE A 350 -4.43 12.72 7.58
CA PHE A 350 -3.31 12.46 8.48
C PHE A 350 -2.62 13.74 8.97
N GLY A 351 -2.97 14.89 8.39
CA GLY A 351 -2.39 16.17 8.76
C GLY A 351 -2.26 17.13 7.57
N ARG A 352 -1.57 18.25 7.80
CA ARG A 352 -1.30 19.24 6.75
C ARG A 352 -0.26 18.72 5.76
N LEU A 353 -0.46 18.96 4.47
CA LEU A 353 0.48 18.53 3.45
C LEU A 353 1.76 19.38 3.49
N ARG A 354 2.91 18.73 3.35
CA ARG A 354 4.18 19.41 3.04
C ARG A 354 4.03 20.18 1.73
N ALA A 355 4.58 21.40 1.64
CA ALA A 355 4.54 22.22 0.42
C ALA A 355 5.08 21.44 -0.77
N SER A 356 4.34 21.44 -1.89
CA SER A 356 4.72 20.66 -3.07
C SER A 356 5.78 21.41 -3.91
N PRO A 357 6.83 20.73 -4.37
CA PRO A 357 7.79 21.33 -5.30
C PRO A 357 7.27 21.42 -6.74
N PHE A 358 6.07 20.90 -7.02
CA PHE A 358 5.44 20.92 -8.34
C PHE A 358 4.44 22.07 -8.52
N PHE A 359 3.96 22.66 -7.40
CA PHE A 359 2.97 23.74 -7.46
C PHE A 359 3.50 24.93 -6.68
N ASP A 360 3.56 26.09 -7.31
CA ASP A 360 3.64 27.34 -6.57
C ASP A 360 2.42 27.46 -5.66
N ASN A 361 2.59 28.06 -4.46
CA ASN A 361 1.59 28.14 -3.38
C ASN A 361 0.32 28.97 -3.74
N GLY A 362 -0.09 28.96 -5.01
CA GLY A 362 -1.35 29.54 -5.48
C GLY A 362 -2.56 28.68 -5.08
N PRO A 363 -3.77 29.28 -4.94
CA PRO A 363 -4.97 28.50 -4.69
C PRO A 363 -5.17 27.49 -5.82
N ILE A 364 -5.39 26.23 -5.45
CA ILE A 364 -5.69 25.15 -6.38
C ILE A 364 -7.01 25.51 -7.05
N MET A 365 -6.97 25.83 -8.34
CA MET A 365 -8.20 25.95 -9.13
C MET A 365 -8.93 24.61 -9.04
N GLU A 366 -10.15 24.62 -8.54
CA GLU A 366 -11.06 23.48 -8.63
C GLU A 366 -11.25 23.16 -10.12
N GLU A 367 -10.64 22.09 -10.59
CA GLU A 367 -10.98 21.56 -11.89
C GLU A 367 -12.43 21.07 -11.83
N ALA A 368 -13.23 21.53 -12.78
CA ALA A 368 -14.61 21.12 -12.98
C ALA A 368 -14.70 19.59 -12.91
N GLU A 369 -15.70 19.11 -12.17
CA GLU A 369 -16.05 17.69 -12.10
C GLU A 369 -16.06 17.08 -13.50
N VAL A 370 -15.03 16.31 -13.82
CA VAL A 370 -15.13 15.36 -14.92
C VAL A 370 -16.12 14.31 -14.43
N LYS A 371 -17.33 14.38 -14.94
CA LYS A 371 -18.34 13.33 -14.74
C LYS A 371 -17.70 12.02 -15.11
N MET A 372 -17.45 11.19 -14.10
CA MET A 372 -17.20 9.76 -14.31
C MET A 372 -18.53 9.14 -14.75
N ASP A 373 -18.88 9.31 -16.01
CA ASP A 373 -19.91 8.51 -16.64
C ASP A 373 -19.36 7.08 -16.80
N THR A 374 -19.82 6.21 -15.92
CA THR A 374 -20.25 4.83 -16.19
C THR A 374 -19.50 4.07 -17.29
N MET A 375 -18.24 3.71 -17.06
CA MET A 375 -17.55 2.80 -17.97
C MET A 375 -17.54 1.34 -17.50
N TRP A 376 -18.36 0.99 -16.51
CA TRP A 376 -18.49 -0.38 -15.98
C TRP A 376 -19.96 -0.73 -15.70
N ILE A 377 -20.87 -0.36 -16.62
CA ILE A 377 -22.18 -1.02 -16.72
C ILE A 377 -21.98 -2.20 -17.67
N VAL A 378 -21.89 -3.40 -17.11
CA VAL A 378 -22.11 -4.64 -17.89
C VAL A 378 -23.46 -4.44 -18.58
N PRO A 379 -23.58 -4.53 -19.91
CA PRO A 379 -24.87 -4.41 -20.57
C PRO A 379 -25.82 -5.44 -19.99
N ASP A 380 -26.97 -4.98 -19.53
CA ASP A 380 -28.06 -5.85 -19.09
C ASP A 380 -28.60 -6.58 -20.33
N THR A 381 -28.17 -7.85 -20.48
CA THR A 381 -28.56 -8.73 -21.62
C THR A 381 -29.98 -9.29 -21.46
N THR A 382 -30.88 -8.63 -20.74
CA THR A 382 -32.29 -9.06 -20.59
C THR A 382 -33.27 -8.53 -21.66
N MET A 383 -32.77 -7.94 -22.77
CA MET A 383 -33.61 -7.51 -23.87
C MET A 383 -33.17 -8.13 -25.20
N LEU A 384 -33.23 -9.45 -25.32
CA LEU A 384 -33.42 -10.13 -26.58
C LEU A 384 -34.79 -10.80 -26.55
N GLU A 385 -35.80 -10.06 -27.05
CA GLU A 385 -37.07 -10.68 -27.43
C GLU A 385 -36.81 -11.72 -28.54
N PRO A 386 -37.49 -12.86 -28.51
CA PRO A 386 -37.37 -13.83 -29.59
C PRO A 386 -38.03 -13.24 -30.85
N VAL A 387 -37.22 -13.06 -31.89
CA VAL A 387 -37.72 -12.80 -33.23
C VAL A 387 -38.58 -14.00 -33.65
N MET A 388 -39.88 -13.80 -33.68
CA MET A 388 -40.81 -14.76 -34.28
C MET A 388 -40.51 -14.84 -35.76
N ASP A 389 -40.03 -16.01 -36.18
CA ASP A 389 -39.93 -16.39 -37.58
C ASP A 389 -41.34 -16.51 -38.20
N SER A 390 -41.70 -15.54 -39.01
CA SER A 390 -42.85 -15.66 -39.87
C SER A 390 -42.33 -15.70 -41.30
N THR A 391 -42.19 -16.93 -41.84
CA THR A 391 -42.59 -17.24 -43.21
C THR A 391 -42.23 -18.69 -43.60
N ARG A 392 -43.29 -19.48 -43.81
CA ARG A 392 -43.50 -20.61 -44.73
C ARG A 392 -42.38 -21.66 -44.84
#